data_21f261123fe74ac9d74f3f855b974303
#
_entry.id   21f261123fe74ac9d74f3f855b974303
#
_cell.length_a   1.000
_cell.length_b   1.000
_cell.length_c   1.000
_cell.angle_alpha   90.00
_cell.angle_beta   90.00
_cell.angle_gamma   90.00
#
_symmetry.space_group_name_H-M   'P 1'
#
loop_
_entity.id
_entity.type
_entity.pdbx_description
1 polymer ?
#
loop_
_entity_poly.entity_id
_entity_poly.type
_entity_poly.pdbx_seq_one_letter_code
_entity_poly.pdbx_strand_id
1 'polypeptide(L)'
;MEPSKTPKDCQRILEKARPRFLACLAAVQDGGSDPERSEILLYLQALLILRNLQRPGVVRNMTVSEWDRRTHHMYSGSRRTIVGVKTHKCASTQVASFVLSEEEESWFEVYATYVRPALTADRQIISNFFVTTTGKVVLNPSTALRHYKLPNITSQIVRRVCETWTLSRYSDSEKHLFARYLAHTNDVAERVYREKTLTDMCHAHELVVNSGKADEADCQPPPI
;
A
#
# COMPACT_ATOMS: atom_id res chain seq x y z
N MET A 1 -7.40 -25.93 -15.51
CA MET A 1 -6.46 -25.03 -14.83
C MET A 1 -7.11 -23.65 -14.76
N GLU A 2 -7.33 -23.09 -13.56
CA GLU A 2 -7.75 -21.68 -13.48
C GLU A 2 -6.64 -20.81 -14.12
N PRO A 3 -7.02 -19.79 -14.90
CA PRO A 3 -6.03 -18.89 -15.48
C PRO A 3 -5.19 -18.29 -14.36
N SER A 4 -3.88 -18.31 -14.52
CA SER A 4 -2.97 -17.74 -13.53
C SER A 4 -3.26 -16.25 -13.38
N LYS A 5 -3.62 -15.81 -12.17
CA LYS A 5 -3.88 -14.39 -11.86
C LYS A 5 -2.62 -13.58 -12.12
N THR A 6 -2.77 -12.40 -12.71
CA THR A 6 -1.68 -11.46 -12.93
C THR A 6 -1.66 -10.40 -11.81
N PRO A 7 -0.56 -9.65 -11.61
CA PRO A 7 -0.54 -8.49 -10.73
C PRO A 7 -1.63 -7.47 -11.08
N LYS A 8 -1.90 -7.25 -12.35
CA LYS A 8 -2.97 -6.37 -12.85
C LYS A 8 -4.35 -6.83 -12.37
N ASP A 9 -4.63 -8.13 -12.43
CA ASP A 9 -5.89 -8.67 -11.91
C ASP A 9 -6.09 -8.39 -10.42
N CYS A 10 -5.00 -8.46 -9.65
CA CYS A 10 -5.02 -8.16 -8.23
C CYS A 10 -5.27 -6.67 -7.93
N GLN A 11 -4.77 -5.77 -8.79
CA GLN A 11 -4.87 -4.32 -8.60
C GLN A 11 -6.10 -3.70 -9.26
N ARG A 12 -6.72 -4.38 -10.21
CA ARG A 12 -7.85 -3.88 -11.03
C ARG A 12 -9.01 -3.31 -10.20
N ILE A 13 -9.21 -3.81 -9.00
CA ILE A 13 -10.27 -3.32 -8.14
C ILE A 13 -10.02 -1.90 -7.64
N LEU A 14 -8.76 -1.54 -7.41
CA LEU A 14 -8.39 -0.19 -7.00
C LEU A 14 -8.73 0.82 -8.09
N GLU A 15 -8.49 0.47 -9.36
CA GLU A 15 -8.85 1.32 -10.50
C GLU A 15 -10.37 1.50 -10.60
N LYS A 16 -11.13 0.41 -10.44
CA LYS A 16 -12.59 0.44 -10.49
C LYS A 16 -13.22 1.22 -9.33
N ALA A 17 -12.65 1.12 -8.13
CA ALA A 17 -13.17 1.79 -6.94
C ALA A 17 -12.71 3.26 -6.85
N ARG A 18 -11.65 3.65 -7.57
CA ARG A 18 -11.04 4.98 -7.47
C ARG A 18 -12.01 6.15 -7.68
N PRO A 19 -12.92 6.16 -8.68
CA PRO A 19 -13.83 7.30 -8.87
C PRO A 19 -14.72 7.54 -7.64
N ARG A 20 -15.28 6.47 -7.06
CA ARG A 20 -16.09 6.57 -5.84
C ARG A 20 -15.26 7.01 -4.65
N PHE A 21 -14.07 6.46 -4.47
CA PHE A 21 -13.14 6.86 -3.42
C PHE A 21 -12.80 8.34 -3.49
N LEU A 22 -12.49 8.88 -4.69
CA LEU A 22 -12.18 10.30 -4.86
C LEU A 22 -13.40 11.20 -4.53
N ALA A 23 -14.60 10.78 -4.89
CA ALA A 23 -15.83 11.47 -4.50
C ALA A 23 -16.00 11.51 -2.97
N CYS A 24 -15.71 10.39 -2.29
CA CYS A 24 -15.75 10.34 -0.83
C CYS A 24 -14.67 11.24 -0.20
N LEU A 25 -13.45 11.30 -0.76
CA LEU A 25 -12.40 12.21 -0.29
C LEU A 25 -12.80 13.68 -0.38
N ALA A 26 -13.52 14.07 -1.42
CA ALA A 26 -14.06 15.43 -1.52
C ALA A 26 -15.15 15.67 -0.47
N ALA A 27 -16.10 14.75 -0.35
CA ALA A 27 -17.24 14.90 0.57
C ALA A 27 -16.84 15.01 2.05
N VAL A 28 -15.83 14.27 2.51
CA VAL A 28 -15.41 14.30 3.93
C VAL A 28 -14.77 15.62 4.35
N GLN A 29 -14.28 16.42 3.42
CA GLN A 29 -13.73 17.75 3.72
C GLN A 29 -14.86 18.74 4.12
N ASP A 30 -16.08 18.50 3.66
CA ASP A 30 -17.28 19.27 4.01
C ASP A 30 -18.13 18.57 5.09
N GLY A 31 -17.51 17.65 5.87
CA GLY A 31 -18.15 16.96 6.98
C GLY A 31 -18.43 15.47 6.74
N GLY A 32 -18.78 15.06 5.53
CA GLY A 32 -18.97 13.67 5.10
C GLY A 32 -19.83 12.78 6.02
N SER A 33 -20.28 11.66 5.49
CA SER A 33 -21.06 10.64 6.20
C SER A 33 -20.20 9.45 6.64
N ASP A 34 -20.70 8.60 7.53
CA ASP A 34 -20.03 7.38 7.96
C ASP A 34 -19.77 6.39 6.82
N PRO A 35 -20.67 6.19 5.82
CA PRO A 35 -20.38 5.41 4.63
C PRO A 35 -19.18 5.94 3.83
N GLU A 36 -19.03 7.26 3.67
CA GLU A 36 -17.91 7.88 2.96
C GLU A 36 -16.60 7.70 3.73
N ARG A 37 -16.61 7.91 5.04
CA ARG A 37 -15.45 7.64 5.91
C ARG A 37 -15.05 6.16 5.86
N SER A 38 -16.01 5.26 5.83
CA SER A 38 -15.78 3.82 5.71
C SER A 38 -15.16 3.45 4.37
N GLU A 39 -15.64 4.02 3.26
CA GLU A 39 -15.08 3.80 1.92
C GLU A 39 -13.62 4.23 1.85
N ILE A 40 -13.30 5.41 2.38
CA ILE A 40 -11.92 5.92 2.42
C ILE A 40 -11.02 4.97 3.23
N LEU A 41 -11.45 4.59 4.43
CA LEU A 41 -10.73 3.65 5.28
C LEU A 41 -10.41 2.33 4.56
N LEU A 42 -11.42 1.75 3.92
CA LEU A 42 -11.29 0.45 3.24
C LEU A 42 -10.41 0.55 1.99
N TYR A 43 -10.56 1.65 1.22
CA TYR A 43 -9.76 1.86 0.02
C TYR A 43 -8.26 2.01 0.35
N LEU A 44 -7.91 2.84 1.34
CA LEU A 44 -6.51 3.04 1.74
C LEU A 44 -5.87 1.75 2.28
N GLN A 45 -6.62 0.93 3.03
CA GLN A 45 -6.12 -0.38 3.47
C GLN A 45 -5.93 -1.32 2.28
N ALA A 46 -6.87 -1.36 1.33
CA ALA A 46 -6.75 -2.16 0.12
C ALA A 46 -5.56 -1.70 -0.75
N LEU A 47 -5.34 -0.39 -0.87
CA LEU A 47 -4.18 0.18 -1.56
C LEU A 47 -2.86 -0.34 -0.98
N LEU A 48 -2.69 -0.29 0.34
CA LEU A 48 -1.49 -0.79 1.00
C LEU A 48 -1.29 -2.29 0.79
N ILE A 49 -2.36 -3.08 0.82
CA ILE A 49 -2.27 -4.54 0.66
C ILE A 49 -2.05 -4.94 -0.79
N LEU A 50 -2.79 -4.35 -1.74
CA LEU A 50 -2.82 -4.80 -3.14
C LEU A 50 -1.73 -4.16 -3.98
N ARG A 51 -1.44 -2.87 -3.77
CA ARG A 51 -0.49 -2.10 -4.58
C ARG A 51 0.88 -2.01 -3.91
N ASN A 52 0.91 -1.70 -2.61
CA ASN A 52 2.15 -1.64 -1.85
C ASN A 52 2.59 -2.99 -1.27
N LEU A 53 1.83 -4.05 -1.51
CA LEU A 53 2.09 -5.43 -1.10
C LEU A 53 2.36 -5.60 0.41
N GLN A 54 1.78 -4.72 1.23
CA GLN A 54 1.99 -4.76 2.67
C GLN A 54 1.22 -5.90 3.33
N ARG A 55 1.83 -6.49 4.36
CA ARG A 55 1.15 -7.49 5.20
C ARG A 55 0.06 -6.81 6.02
N PRO A 56 -1.08 -7.45 6.29
CA PRO A 56 -2.16 -6.87 7.11
C PRO A 56 -1.69 -6.40 8.48
N GLY A 57 -0.69 -7.07 9.07
CA GLY A 57 -0.10 -6.66 10.34
C GLY A 57 0.62 -5.31 10.28
N VAL A 58 1.24 -4.96 9.14
CA VAL A 58 1.86 -3.64 8.93
C VAL A 58 0.77 -2.57 8.88
N VAL A 59 -0.28 -2.80 8.09
CA VAL A 59 -1.42 -1.88 7.98
C VAL A 59 -2.11 -1.66 9.32
N ARG A 60 -2.34 -2.75 10.08
CA ARG A 60 -2.96 -2.68 11.41
C ARG A 60 -2.14 -1.89 12.42
N ASN A 61 -0.82 -2.12 12.44
CA ASN A 61 0.05 -1.61 13.50
C ASN A 61 0.67 -0.25 13.17
N MET A 62 0.49 0.28 11.96
CA MET A 62 0.91 1.63 11.60
C MET A 62 0.32 2.63 12.60
N THR A 63 1.15 3.54 13.09
CA THR A 63 0.77 4.55 14.09
C THR A 63 0.74 5.96 13.47
N VAL A 64 0.01 6.87 14.12
CA VAL A 64 0.02 8.31 13.77
C VAL A 64 1.44 8.87 13.83
N SER A 65 2.18 8.54 14.87
CA SER A 65 3.58 9.00 15.03
C SER A 65 4.52 8.50 13.92
N GLU A 66 4.25 7.33 13.33
CA GLU A 66 5.00 6.84 12.17
C GLU A 66 4.61 7.59 10.89
N TRP A 67 3.33 7.93 10.75
CA TRP A 67 2.87 8.81 9.68
C TRP A 67 3.51 10.20 9.76
N ASP A 68 3.53 10.82 10.93
CA ASP A 68 4.13 12.15 11.15
C ASP A 68 5.63 12.17 10.87
N ARG A 69 6.31 11.04 11.07
CA ARG A 69 7.75 10.87 10.80
C ARG A 69 8.08 10.34 9.42
N ARG A 70 7.12 10.34 8.48
CA ARG A 70 7.37 9.95 7.10
C ARG A 70 8.48 10.79 6.47
N THR A 71 9.19 10.20 5.55
CA THR A 71 10.33 10.84 4.87
C THR A 71 9.97 11.09 3.41
N HIS A 72 10.40 12.24 2.90
CA HIS A 72 10.26 12.56 1.48
C HIS A 72 11.58 12.35 0.76
N HIS A 73 11.50 11.81 -0.45
CA HIS A 73 12.65 11.56 -1.31
C HIS A 73 12.30 11.89 -2.77
N MET A 74 13.22 12.56 -3.47
CA MET A 74 13.07 12.82 -4.91
C MET A 74 13.59 11.61 -5.68
N TYR A 75 12.72 11.02 -6.49
CA TYR A 75 13.05 9.87 -7.33
C TYR A 75 12.47 10.06 -8.73
N SER A 76 13.30 9.96 -9.78
CA SER A 76 12.90 10.15 -11.18
C SER A 76 12.08 11.44 -11.42
N GLY A 77 12.50 12.55 -10.80
CA GLY A 77 11.84 13.85 -10.95
C GLY A 77 10.51 14.01 -10.20
N SER A 78 10.08 13.02 -9.43
CA SER A 78 8.86 13.06 -8.63
C SER A 78 9.15 12.85 -7.15
N ARG A 79 8.41 13.53 -6.28
CA ARG A 79 8.48 13.32 -4.84
C ARG A 79 7.82 11.99 -4.48
N ARG A 80 8.49 11.22 -3.64
CA ARG A 80 7.99 9.99 -3.03
C ARG A 80 7.96 10.15 -1.52
N THR A 81 6.94 9.60 -0.89
CA THR A 81 6.78 9.58 0.56
C THR A 81 7.01 8.18 1.07
N ILE A 82 7.93 8.01 2.01
CA ILE A 82 8.31 6.73 2.59
C ILE A 82 7.82 6.70 4.03
N VAL A 83 7.04 5.68 4.37
CA VAL A 83 6.52 5.44 5.71
C VAL A 83 7.11 4.15 6.25
N GLY A 84 7.77 4.23 7.42
CA GLY A 84 8.32 3.08 8.12
C GLY A 84 7.42 2.65 9.27
N VAL A 85 7.07 1.36 9.33
CA VAL A 85 6.26 0.76 10.39
C VAL A 85 7.10 -0.22 11.20
N LYS A 86 7.32 0.08 12.47
CA LYS A 86 8.23 -0.67 13.36
C LYS A 86 7.61 -1.93 13.92
N THR A 87 6.30 -1.91 14.24
CA THR A 87 5.63 -3.01 14.93
C THR A 87 4.93 -3.94 13.95
N HIS A 88 5.58 -5.04 13.58
CA HIS A 88 5.01 -6.11 12.75
C HIS A 88 5.65 -7.47 13.10
N LYS A 89 5.19 -8.56 12.48
CA LYS A 89 5.62 -9.95 12.80
C LYS A 89 7.15 -10.17 12.77
N CYS A 90 7.88 -9.40 11.97
CA CYS A 90 9.35 -9.47 11.82
C CYS A 90 10.06 -8.24 12.41
N ALA A 91 9.43 -7.53 13.35
CA ALA A 91 9.92 -6.26 13.90
C ALA A 91 11.28 -6.35 14.61
N SER A 92 11.68 -7.53 15.07
CA SER A 92 13.00 -7.77 15.69
C SER A 92 14.16 -7.66 14.69
N THR A 93 13.88 -7.78 13.39
CA THR A 93 14.91 -7.85 12.35
C THR A 93 14.78 -6.78 11.27
N GLN A 94 13.60 -6.19 11.05
CA GLN A 94 13.38 -5.22 9.97
C GLN A 94 12.24 -4.25 10.26
N VAL A 95 12.36 -3.01 9.76
CA VAL A 95 11.27 -2.05 9.67
C VAL A 95 10.54 -2.30 8.34
N ALA A 96 9.24 -2.54 8.38
CA ALA A 96 8.45 -2.58 7.16
C ALA A 96 8.26 -1.16 6.64
N SER A 97 8.48 -0.96 5.36
CA SER A 97 8.33 0.36 4.76
C SER A 97 7.52 0.27 3.48
N PHE A 98 6.78 1.31 3.18
CA PHE A 98 6.07 1.45 1.91
C PHE A 98 6.23 2.86 1.35
N VAL A 99 6.01 2.98 0.05
CA VAL A 99 6.23 4.20 -0.72
C VAL A 99 4.91 4.68 -1.29
N LEU A 100 4.64 5.96 -1.15
CA LEU A 100 3.46 6.62 -1.72
C LEU A 100 3.90 7.67 -2.76
N SER A 101 3.10 7.83 -3.81
CA SER A 101 3.17 9.00 -4.68
C SER A 101 2.66 10.25 -3.98
N GLU A 102 2.87 11.43 -4.54
CA GLU A 102 2.33 12.70 -4.01
C GLU A 102 0.79 12.65 -3.92
N GLU A 103 0.16 12.10 -4.94
CA GLU A 103 -1.30 11.94 -4.98
C GLU A 103 -1.77 11.01 -3.85
N GLU A 104 -1.12 9.86 -3.69
CA GLU A 104 -1.46 8.91 -2.63
C GLU A 104 -1.20 9.50 -1.23
N GLU A 105 -0.10 10.23 -1.04
CA GLU A 105 0.15 10.94 0.22
C GLU A 105 -1.00 11.89 0.56
N SER A 106 -1.49 12.65 -0.42
CA SER A 106 -2.63 13.56 -0.19
C SER A 106 -3.89 12.85 0.28
N TRP A 107 -4.14 11.62 -0.18
CA TRP A 107 -5.27 10.82 0.28
C TRP A 107 -5.14 10.40 1.74
N PHE A 108 -3.92 10.02 2.14
CA PHE A 108 -3.63 9.70 3.55
C PHE A 108 -3.73 10.94 4.44
N GLU A 109 -3.32 12.12 3.95
CA GLU A 109 -3.49 13.38 4.68
C GLU A 109 -4.98 13.72 4.89
N VAL A 110 -5.82 13.56 3.87
CA VAL A 110 -7.28 13.75 4.03
C VAL A 110 -7.84 12.79 5.08
N TYR A 111 -7.40 11.52 5.07
CA TYR A 111 -7.79 10.57 6.10
C TYR A 111 -7.35 11.01 7.50
N ALA A 112 -6.08 11.41 7.65
CA ALA A 112 -5.52 11.83 8.93
C ALA A 112 -6.18 13.09 9.49
N THR A 113 -6.50 14.04 8.61
CA THR A 113 -7.01 15.36 8.99
C THR A 113 -8.53 15.40 9.20
N TYR A 114 -9.30 14.71 8.36
CA TYR A 114 -10.76 14.82 8.36
C TYR A 114 -11.48 13.55 8.83
N VAL A 115 -10.99 12.38 8.43
CA VAL A 115 -11.68 11.11 8.71
C VAL A 115 -11.35 10.61 10.10
N ARG A 116 -10.07 10.44 10.39
CA ARG A 116 -9.62 9.85 11.66
C ARG A 116 -10.09 10.63 12.89
N PRO A 117 -9.97 11.98 12.98
CA PRO A 117 -10.47 12.75 14.11
C PRO A 117 -11.97 12.56 14.31
N ALA A 118 -12.77 12.59 13.25
CA ALA A 118 -14.22 12.36 13.34
C ALA A 118 -14.59 10.97 13.90
N LEU A 119 -13.73 9.96 13.66
CA LEU A 119 -13.93 8.61 14.19
C LEU A 119 -13.46 8.44 15.65
N THR A 120 -12.60 9.33 16.16
CA THR A 120 -11.98 9.22 17.48
C THR A 120 -12.42 10.30 18.49
N ALA A 121 -13.28 11.24 18.08
CA ALA A 121 -13.63 12.46 18.84
C ALA A 121 -14.04 12.21 20.30
N ASP A 122 -14.71 11.09 20.60
CA ASP A 122 -15.28 10.80 21.93
C ASP A 122 -14.54 9.64 22.65
N ARG A 123 -13.29 9.30 22.28
CA ARG A 123 -12.70 8.03 22.71
C ARG A 123 -11.24 8.13 23.18
N GLN A 124 -10.81 7.05 23.84
CA GLN A 124 -9.42 6.83 24.28
C GLN A 124 -8.41 7.15 23.17
N ILE A 125 -7.27 7.72 23.56
CA ILE A 125 -6.16 8.01 22.65
C ILE A 125 -5.64 6.68 22.06
N ILE A 126 -5.98 6.42 20.79
CA ILE A 126 -5.50 5.27 20.03
C ILE A 126 -4.33 5.73 19.18
N SER A 127 -3.17 5.09 19.34
CA SER A 127 -1.96 5.42 18.57
C SER A 127 -2.01 4.93 17.12
N ASN A 128 -2.84 3.92 16.81
CA ASN A 128 -2.96 3.36 15.48
C ASN A 128 -3.45 4.42 14.48
N PHE A 129 -2.86 4.42 13.30
CA PHE A 129 -3.25 5.32 12.21
C PHE A 129 -4.66 4.97 11.72
N PHE A 130 -4.91 3.71 11.37
CA PHE A 130 -6.22 3.25 10.95
C PHE A 130 -7.09 2.84 12.15
N VAL A 131 -8.29 3.41 12.19
CA VAL A 131 -9.33 3.09 13.19
C VAL A 131 -10.63 2.72 12.48
N THR A 132 -11.44 1.87 13.09
CA THR A 132 -12.77 1.50 12.57
C THR A 132 -13.71 2.69 12.61
N THR A 133 -14.85 2.60 11.92
CA THR A 133 -15.94 3.60 12.00
C THR A 133 -16.49 3.77 13.42
N THR A 134 -16.21 2.80 14.30
CA THR A 134 -16.53 2.88 15.72
C THR A 134 -15.36 3.36 16.57
N GLY A 135 -14.29 3.91 15.99
CA GLY A 135 -13.11 4.45 16.66
C GLY A 135 -12.27 3.41 17.41
N LYS A 136 -12.32 2.13 17.02
CA LYS A 136 -11.50 1.05 17.58
C LYS A 136 -10.35 0.70 16.64
N VAL A 137 -9.33 0.00 17.16
CA VAL A 137 -8.25 -0.53 16.34
C VAL A 137 -8.81 -1.47 15.26
N VAL A 138 -8.34 -1.33 14.03
CA VAL A 138 -8.67 -2.27 12.94
C VAL A 138 -7.92 -3.58 13.17
N LEU A 139 -8.61 -4.62 13.62
CA LEU A 139 -7.98 -5.90 13.92
C LEU A 139 -7.58 -6.69 12.67
N ASN A 140 -8.39 -6.61 11.63
CA ASN A 140 -8.17 -7.34 10.37
C ASN A 140 -8.31 -6.44 9.14
N PRO A 141 -7.23 -5.79 8.67
CA PRO A 141 -7.26 -4.96 7.46
C PRO A 141 -7.66 -5.73 6.18
N SER A 142 -7.55 -7.06 6.16
CA SER A 142 -7.99 -7.87 5.02
C SER A 142 -9.50 -7.83 4.80
N THR A 143 -10.29 -7.29 5.73
CA THR A 143 -11.72 -7.03 5.53
C THR A 143 -11.97 -6.07 4.36
N ALA A 144 -11.02 -5.16 4.07
CA ALA A 144 -11.07 -4.29 2.90
C ALA A 144 -11.17 -5.10 1.58
N LEU A 145 -10.46 -6.22 1.48
CA LEU A 145 -10.52 -7.08 0.28
C LEU A 145 -11.88 -7.76 0.13
N ARG A 146 -12.53 -8.14 1.24
CA ARG A 146 -13.90 -8.71 1.22
C ARG A 146 -14.92 -7.66 0.82
N HIS A 147 -14.78 -6.42 1.27
CA HIS A 147 -15.65 -5.31 0.87
C HIS A 147 -15.71 -5.18 -0.66
N TYR A 148 -14.57 -5.31 -1.32
CA TYR A 148 -14.49 -5.28 -2.78
C TYR A 148 -14.80 -6.62 -3.46
N LYS A 149 -15.37 -7.59 -2.72
CA LYS A 149 -15.77 -8.91 -3.24
C LYS A 149 -14.64 -9.67 -3.94
N LEU A 150 -13.46 -9.65 -3.31
CA LEU A 150 -12.28 -10.40 -3.76
C LEU A 150 -12.07 -11.67 -2.89
N PRO A 151 -13.00 -12.68 -2.94
CA PRO A 151 -13.01 -13.79 -2.00
C PRO A 151 -11.76 -14.67 -2.10
N ASN A 152 -11.15 -14.73 -3.27
CA ASN A 152 -10.00 -15.58 -3.57
C ASN A 152 -8.68 -14.77 -3.65
N ILE A 153 -8.67 -13.52 -3.18
CA ILE A 153 -7.47 -12.68 -3.14
C ILE A 153 -7.15 -12.36 -1.69
N THR A 154 -6.03 -12.88 -1.23
CA THR A 154 -5.44 -12.56 0.08
C THR A 154 -4.14 -11.80 -0.12
N SER A 155 -3.65 -11.13 0.92
CA SER A 155 -2.34 -10.46 0.86
C SER A 155 -1.20 -11.42 0.49
N GLN A 156 -1.29 -12.69 0.90
CA GLN A 156 -0.30 -13.72 0.55
C GLN A 156 -0.37 -14.09 -0.92
N ILE A 157 -1.58 -14.26 -1.46
CA ILE A 157 -1.79 -14.58 -2.89
C ILE A 157 -1.26 -13.45 -3.76
N VAL A 158 -1.62 -12.19 -3.45
CA VAL A 158 -1.12 -11.03 -4.21
C VAL A 158 0.40 -10.97 -4.23
N ARG A 159 1.05 -11.12 -3.07
CA ARG A 159 2.51 -11.13 -2.97
C ARG A 159 3.12 -12.24 -3.79
N ARG A 160 2.59 -13.48 -3.69
CA ARG A 160 3.05 -14.64 -4.47
C ARG A 160 2.89 -14.41 -5.98
N VAL A 161 1.74 -13.87 -6.41
CA VAL A 161 1.49 -13.55 -7.83
C VAL A 161 2.54 -12.55 -8.34
N CYS A 162 2.78 -11.47 -7.59
CA CYS A 162 3.78 -10.48 -7.97
C CYS A 162 5.20 -11.05 -7.96
N GLU A 163 5.58 -11.85 -6.95
CA GLU A 163 6.88 -12.52 -6.90
C GLU A 163 7.09 -13.47 -8.09
N THR A 164 6.10 -14.32 -8.38
CA THR A 164 6.18 -15.27 -9.52
C THR A 164 6.29 -14.53 -10.85
N TRP A 165 5.53 -13.46 -11.02
CA TRP A 165 5.55 -12.65 -12.22
C TRP A 165 6.90 -11.93 -12.39
N THR A 166 7.48 -11.42 -11.31
CA THR A 166 8.79 -10.77 -11.27
C THR A 166 9.92 -11.74 -11.69
N LEU A 167 9.84 -13.02 -11.28
CA LEU A 167 10.87 -14.02 -11.60
C LEU A 167 11.10 -14.21 -13.09
N SER A 168 10.08 -14.04 -13.91
CA SER A 168 10.15 -14.25 -15.36
C SER A 168 10.51 -12.99 -16.16
N ARG A 169 10.45 -11.79 -15.57
CA ARG A 169 10.49 -10.52 -16.32
C ARG A 169 11.58 -9.55 -15.89
N TYR A 170 12.12 -9.70 -14.68
CA TYR A 170 13.10 -8.78 -14.14
C TYR A 170 14.50 -9.41 -14.06
N SER A 171 15.52 -8.55 -14.11
CA SER A 171 16.90 -8.92 -13.86
C SER A 171 17.10 -9.40 -12.41
N ASP A 172 18.19 -10.11 -12.15
CA ASP A 172 18.45 -10.63 -10.80
C ASP A 172 18.66 -9.51 -9.76
N SER A 173 19.20 -8.37 -10.17
CA SER A 173 19.31 -7.18 -9.32
C SER A 173 17.93 -6.61 -8.94
N GLU A 174 17.01 -6.51 -9.89
CA GLU A 174 15.65 -6.04 -9.65
C GLU A 174 14.85 -7.04 -8.80
N LYS A 175 15.01 -8.35 -9.02
CA LYS A 175 14.42 -9.39 -8.16
C LYS A 175 14.90 -9.27 -6.71
N HIS A 176 16.20 -8.96 -6.53
CA HIS A 176 16.75 -8.74 -5.20
C HIS A 176 16.14 -7.50 -4.53
N LEU A 177 16.00 -6.38 -5.26
CA LEU A 177 15.33 -5.17 -4.76
C LEU A 177 13.87 -5.45 -4.39
N PHE A 178 13.14 -6.18 -5.24
CA PHE A 178 11.76 -6.57 -4.99
C PHE A 178 11.64 -7.42 -3.72
N ALA A 179 12.49 -8.42 -3.54
CA ALA A 179 12.50 -9.27 -2.35
C ALA A 179 12.79 -8.46 -1.07
N ARG A 180 13.71 -7.50 -1.13
CA ARG A 180 14.00 -6.59 -0.02
C ARG A 180 12.81 -5.69 0.31
N TYR A 181 12.14 -5.14 -0.69
CA TYR A 181 10.92 -4.32 -0.49
C TYR A 181 9.82 -5.14 0.22
N LEU A 182 9.69 -6.41 -0.10
CA LEU A 182 8.74 -7.31 0.56
C LEU A 182 9.16 -7.73 1.98
N ALA A 183 10.29 -7.23 2.49
CA ALA A 183 10.86 -7.57 3.79
C ALA A 183 11.06 -9.09 3.99
N HIS A 184 11.70 -9.71 3.02
CA HIS A 184 12.26 -11.05 3.15
C HIS A 184 13.75 -10.93 3.52
N THR A 185 14.04 -10.96 4.82
CA THR A 185 15.36 -11.05 5.47
C THR A 185 16.55 -10.38 4.77
N ASN A 186 17.20 -9.39 5.40
CA ASN A 186 18.56 -9.47 5.88
C ASN A 186 19.02 -8.22 6.63
N ASP A 187 19.90 -8.48 7.56
CA ASP A 187 20.48 -7.67 8.57
C ASP A 187 21.50 -6.65 8.01
N VAL A 188 21.59 -5.52 8.70
CA VAL A 188 22.76 -4.65 8.86
C VAL A 188 23.24 -3.86 7.64
N ALA A 189 22.86 -2.58 7.58
CA ALA A 189 23.73 -1.45 7.22
C ALA A 189 22.99 -0.09 7.26
N GLU A 190 22.34 0.22 8.36
CA GLU A 190 21.38 1.36 8.43
C GLU A 190 22.02 2.78 8.46
N ARG A 191 23.34 2.93 8.52
CA ARG A 191 23.93 4.30 8.68
C ARG A 191 24.67 4.86 7.47
N VAL A 192 25.17 4.02 6.57
CA VAL A 192 26.02 4.47 5.47
C VAL A 192 25.30 4.51 4.12
N TYR A 193 24.13 3.85 4.00
CA TYR A 193 23.40 3.67 2.74
C TYR A 193 22.00 4.27 2.69
N ARG A 194 21.68 5.21 3.58
CA ARG A 194 20.31 5.73 3.71
C ARG A 194 19.75 6.28 2.39
N GLU A 195 20.52 7.05 1.65
CA GLU A 195 20.06 7.57 0.35
C GLU A 195 19.89 6.49 -0.71
N LYS A 196 20.86 5.55 -0.81
CA LYS A 196 20.75 4.41 -1.73
C LYS A 196 19.56 3.53 -1.37
N THR A 197 19.33 3.29 -0.08
CA THR A 197 18.19 2.50 0.39
C THR A 197 16.85 3.15 0.04
N LEU A 198 16.72 4.46 0.15
CA LEU A 198 15.50 5.18 -0.24
C LEU A 198 15.28 5.13 -1.75
N THR A 199 16.32 5.30 -2.56
CA THR A 199 16.28 5.15 -4.00
C THR A 199 15.88 3.72 -4.40
N ASP A 200 16.48 2.71 -3.80
CA ASP A 200 16.16 1.30 -4.02
C ASP A 200 14.69 0.99 -3.67
N MET A 201 14.17 1.57 -2.60
CA MET A 201 12.77 1.40 -2.20
C MET A 201 11.82 2.03 -3.22
N CYS A 202 12.14 3.24 -3.71
CA CYS A 202 11.36 3.89 -4.74
C CYS A 202 11.37 3.09 -6.04
N HIS A 203 12.54 2.60 -6.46
CA HIS A 203 12.68 1.75 -7.64
C HIS A 203 11.89 0.44 -7.48
N ALA A 204 12.04 -0.25 -6.36
CA ALA A 204 11.28 -1.47 -6.07
C ALA A 204 9.75 -1.21 -6.07
N HIS A 205 9.31 -0.08 -5.55
CA HIS A 205 7.90 0.32 -5.61
C HIS A 205 7.43 0.53 -7.06
N GLU A 206 8.23 1.17 -7.90
CA GLU A 206 7.90 1.34 -9.32
C GLU A 206 7.78 0.00 -10.05
N LEU A 207 8.67 -0.95 -9.77
CA LEU A 207 8.58 -2.31 -10.32
C LEU A 207 7.25 -2.98 -9.92
N VAL A 208 6.80 -2.81 -8.67
CA VAL A 208 5.51 -3.32 -8.21
C VAL A 208 4.35 -2.67 -8.96
N VAL A 209 4.36 -1.34 -9.09
CA VAL A 209 3.28 -0.59 -9.75
C VAL A 209 3.24 -0.87 -11.25
N ASN A 210 4.39 -0.97 -11.90
CA ASN A 210 4.49 -1.21 -13.33
C ASN A 210 4.27 -2.68 -13.71
N SER A 211 4.38 -3.61 -12.76
CA SER A 211 4.06 -5.01 -13.00
C SER A 211 2.61 -5.22 -13.49
N GLY A 212 1.70 -4.28 -13.20
CA GLY A 212 0.34 -4.29 -13.73
C GLY A 212 0.17 -3.63 -15.11
N LYS A 213 1.18 -2.91 -15.63
CA LYS A 213 1.08 -2.16 -16.90
C LYS A 213 1.68 -2.89 -18.09
N ALA A 214 2.62 -3.80 -17.87
CA ALA A 214 3.39 -4.45 -18.92
C ALA A 214 2.56 -5.39 -19.82
N ASP A 215 1.36 -5.80 -19.40
CA ASP A 215 0.47 -6.67 -20.19
C ASP A 215 -0.22 -5.95 -21.37
N GLU A 216 -0.12 -4.62 -21.47
CA GLU A 216 -0.73 -3.85 -22.57
C GLU A 216 0.13 -3.82 -23.84
N ALA A 217 1.43 -4.05 -23.73
CA ALA A 217 2.35 -4.01 -24.87
C ALA A 217 2.38 -5.32 -25.68
N ASP A 218 1.99 -6.45 -25.09
CA ASP A 218 2.03 -7.78 -25.73
C ASP A 218 0.75 -8.16 -26.49
N CYS A 219 -0.27 -7.29 -26.54
CA CYS A 219 -1.54 -7.53 -27.20
C CYS A 219 -1.67 -6.84 -28.59
N GLN A 220 -0.60 -6.51 -29.25
CA GLN A 220 -0.70 -6.09 -30.66
C GLN A 220 -0.76 -7.35 -31.54
N PRO A 221 -1.82 -7.54 -32.37
CA PRO A 221 -1.84 -8.61 -33.38
C PRO A 221 -0.72 -8.37 -34.40
N PRO A 222 -0.13 -9.43 -34.96
CA PRO A 222 0.91 -9.30 -35.98
C PRO A 222 0.38 -8.49 -37.16
N PRO A 223 1.20 -7.64 -37.81
CA PRO A 223 0.78 -6.90 -38.99
C PRO A 223 0.41 -7.87 -40.11
N ILE A 224 -0.76 -7.60 -40.73
CA ILE A 224 -1.27 -8.33 -41.90
C ILE A 224 -0.42 -8.05 -43.11
#